data_a247fd344b37e0c268e4808caa04a656
#
_entry.id   a247fd344b37e0c268e4808caa04a656
#
_cell.length_a   1.000
_cell.length_b   1.000
_cell.length_c   1.000
_cell.angle_alpha   90.00
_cell.angle_beta   90.00
_cell.angle_gamma   90.00
#
_symmetry.space_group_name_H-M   'P 1'
#
loop_
_entity.id
_entity.type
_entity.pdbx_description
1 polymer ?
#
loop_
_entity_poly.entity_id
_entity_poly.type
_entity_poly.pdbx_seq_one_letter_code
_entity_poly.pdbx_strand_id
1 'polypeptide(L)'
;MSAPAQILPFTESGTGDAPPFVLLHGFGGDARGFARLQDDLAASRRVLSFDLPGHGRALDWPRIGGAGVAARAVAASLEALELERVHLVGHSMGGAAAAIMALKQPEQLASLTLLAPGGFGPEINHKLLRRYAAARDAEALEPLLEQFFGFSFSLPRLVIRQSAEARARPGVCETLVEIVESLLDGPRQQTLPLEEIAALGLPVRLVWGRQDRVLPVSQTQGLPGAFALHLLEGVGHMPHLEAPGAIARILREQAGA
;
A
#
# COMPACT_ATOMS: atom_id res chain seq x y z
N MET A 1 10.93 32.94 0.73
CA MET A 1 11.59 31.63 0.62
C MET A 1 10.59 30.58 1.10
N SER A 2 10.11 29.70 0.22
CA SER A 2 9.25 28.57 0.64
C SER A 2 10.10 27.64 1.54
N ALA A 3 9.47 27.11 2.60
CA ALA A 3 10.12 26.08 3.42
C ALA A 3 10.57 24.91 2.51
N PRO A 4 11.71 24.26 2.81
CA PRO A 4 12.17 23.12 2.02
C PRO A 4 11.05 22.05 2.00
N ALA A 5 10.83 21.46 0.84
CA ALA A 5 9.82 20.42 0.69
C ALA A 5 10.16 19.27 1.65
N GLN A 6 9.20 18.91 2.50
CA GLN A 6 9.39 17.83 3.47
C GLN A 6 9.24 16.49 2.74
N ILE A 7 10.27 15.63 2.83
CA ILE A 7 10.29 14.29 2.24
C ILE A 7 9.79 13.28 3.28
N LEU A 8 8.85 12.41 2.86
CA LEU A 8 8.44 11.28 3.69
C LEU A 8 9.64 10.40 4.05
N PRO A 9 9.74 9.90 5.28
CA PRO A 9 10.76 8.91 5.63
C PRO A 9 10.63 7.67 4.74
N PHE A 10 11.76 7.15 4.27
CA PHE A 10 11.78 5.96 3.42
C PHE A 10 12.98 5.06 3.72
N THR A 11 12.89 3.80 3.33
CA THR A 11 14.04 2.90 3.20
C THR A 11 14.40 2.78 1.73
N GLU A 12 15.68 2.64 1.45
CA GLU A 12 16.19 2.54 0.10
C GLU A 12 17.16 1.36 -0.04
N SER A 13 17.11 0.68 -1.17
CA SER A 13 18.07 -0.35 -1.56
C SER A 13 18.20 -0.45 -3.08
N GLY A 14 19.23 -1.13 -3.54
CA GLY A 14 19.57 -1.22 -4.96
C GLY A 14 20.16 0.08 -5.51
N THR A 15 20.56 0.05 -6.77
CA THR A 15 21.18 1.17 -7.49
C THR A 15 20.74 1.15 -8.96
N GLY A 16 21.11 2.17 -9.72
CA GLY A 16 20.90 2.29 -11.16
C GLY A 16 20.08 3.50 -11.55
N ASP A 17 20.16 3.87 -12.83
CA ASP A 17 19.55 5.06 -13.42
C ASP A 17 18.15 4.79 -14.03
N ALA A 18 17.76 3.52 -14.14
CA ALA A 18 16.43 3.18 -14.62
C ALA A 18 15.34 3.62 -13.63
N PRO A 19 14.11 3.91 -14.07
CA PRO A 19 13.03 4.33 -13.18
C PRO A 19 12.90 3.41 -11.96
N PRO A 20 13.00 3.93 -10.72
CA PRO A 20 12.99 3.12 -9.51
C PRO A 20 11.60 2.54 -9.22
N PHE A 21 11.55 1.49 -8.40
CA PHE A 21 10.33 1.10 -7.74
C PHE A 21 10.07 1.98 -6.52
N VAL A 22 8.83 2.44 -6.36
CA VAL A 22 8.34 3.15 -5.18
C VAL A 22 7.21 2.35 -4.57
N LEU A 23 7.39 1.93 -3.30
CA LEU A 23 6.50 1.02 -2.59
C LEU A 23 5.72 1.78 -1.51
N LEU A 24 4.40 1.66 -1.52
CA LEU A 24 3.47 2.32 -0.61
C LEU A 24 2.68 1.27 0.19
N HIS A 25 2.87 1.25 1.51
CA HIS A 25 2.21 0.29 2.40
C HIS A 25 0.72 0.58 2.63
N GLY A 26 -0.01 -0.40 3.17
CA GLY A 26 -1.40 -0.27 3.56
C GLY A 26 -1.59 0.35 4.94
N PHE A 27 -2.85 0.53 5.33
CA PHE A 27 -3.25 1.02 6.65
C PHE A 27 -2.64 0.20 7.78
N GLY A 28 -2.05 0.87 8.76
CA GLY A 28 -1.41 0.27 9.92
C GLY A 28 -0.06 -0.43 9.65
N GLY A 29 0.45 -0.34 8.41
CA GLY A 29 1.77 -0.82 8.02
C GLY A 29 2.86 0.25 8.13
N ASP A 30 4.05 -0.07 7.66
CA ASP A 30 5.18 0.85 7.46
C ASP A 30 6.09 0.34 6.33
N ALA A 31 7.15 1.07 6.01
CA ALA A 31 8.12 0.74 4.96
C ALA A 31 8.74 -0.67 5.12
N ARG A 32 8.91 -1.16 6.35
CA ARG A 32 9.50 -2.48 6.65
C ARG A 32 8.62 -3.64 6.19
N GLY A 33 7.32 -3.42 6.01
CA GLY A 33 6.40 -4.40 5.44
C GLY A 33 6.79 -4.88 4.05
N PHE A 34 7.58 -4.09 3.33
CA PHE A 34 8.10 -4.44 2.01
C PHE A 34 9.56 -4.92 2.01
N ALA A 35 10.22 -5.10 3.18
CA ALA A 35 11.66 -5.36 3.26
C ALA A 35 12.09 -6.53 2.36
N ARG A 36 11.40 -7.69 2.43
CA ARG A 36 11.72 -8.84 1.58
C ARG A 36 11.55 -8.53 0.09
N LEU A 37 10.44 -7.90 -0.29
CA LEU A 37 10.20 -7.54 -1.69
C LEU A 37 11.21 -6.50 -2.17
N GLN A 38 11.57 -5.55 -1.31
CA GLN A 38 12.59 -4.55 -1.57
C GLN A 38 13.96 -5.20 -1.83
N ASP A 39 14.38 -6.18 -1.01
CA ASP A 39 15.61 -6.94 -1.20
C ASP A 39 15.60 -7.73 -2.52
N ASP A 40 14.49 -8.40 -2.82
CA ASP A 40 14.33 -9.19 -4.06
C ASP A 40 14.42 -8.29 -5.32
N LEU A 41 13.94 -7.06 -5.27
CA LEU A 41 13.95 -6.11 -6.39
C LEU A 41 15.26 -5.32 -6.51
N ALA A 42 15.95 -5.12 -5.40
CA ALA A 42 17.18 -4.33 -5.32
C ALA A 42 18.34 -4.89 -6.16
N ALA A 43 18.29 -6.19 -6.49
CA ALA A 43 19.27 -6.82 -7.38
C ALA A 43 19.24 -6.27 -8.82
N SER A 44 18.13 -5.69 -9.26
CA SER A 44 17.94 -5.21 -10.63
C SER A 44 17.69 -3.71 -10.74
N ARG A 45 17.33 -3.03 -9.64
CA ARG A 45 16.85 -1.65 -9.72
C ARG A 45 16.84 -0.98 -8.34
N ARG A 46 16.93 0.35 -8.32
CA ARG A 46 16.71 1.17 -7.13
C ARG A 46 15.27 1.00 -6.62
N VAL A 47 15.08 0.83 -5.31
CA VAL A 47 13.78 0.61 -4.67
C VAL A 47 13.65 1.51 -3.45
N LEU A 48 12.58 2.28 -3.38
CA LEU A 48 12.24 3.13 -2.23
C LEU A 48 10.93 2.63 -1.61
N SER A 49 10.89 2.46 -0.30
CA SER A 49 9.67 2.14 0.44
C SER A 49 9.39 3.25 1.45
N PHE A 50 8.27 3.95 1.29
CA PHE A 50 7.91 5.11 2.12
C PHE A 50 7.11 4.71 3.36
N ASP A 51 7.34 5.42 4.48
CA ASP A 51 6.40 5.51 5.58
C ASP A 51 5.34 6.58 5.25
N LEU A 52 4.09 6.19 5.10
CA LEU A 52 3.01 7.11 4.75
C LEU A 52 2.59 7.99 5.96
N PRO A 53 1.99 9.17 5.74
CA PRO A 53 1.55 10.06 6.81
C PRO A 53 0.77 9.34 7.91
N GLY A 54 1.15 9.57 9.17
CA GLY A 54 0.56 8.93 10.34
C GLY A 54 1.05 7.51 10.62
N HIS A 55 2.08 7.03 9.89
CA HIS A 55 2.61 5.68 10.04
C HIS A 55 4.14 5.67 10.21
N GLY A 56 4.66 4.62 10.84
CA GLY A 56 6.09 4.39 10.96
C GLY A 56 6.86 5.57 11.54
N ARG A 57 7.83 6.10 10.78
CA ARG A 57 8.63 7.29 11.12
C ARG A 57 7.93 8.60 10.72
N ALA A 58 6.83 8.51 9.95
CA ALA A 58 5.99 9.64 9.58
C ALA A 58 4.74 9.78 10.49
N LEU A 59 4.80 9.26 11.73
CA LEU A 59 3.68 9.34 12.69
C LEU A 59 3.22 10.78 12.90
N ASP A 60 4.18 11.68 13.12
CA ASP A 60 3.95 13.11 13.40
C ASP A 60 3.95 13.96 12.11
N TRP A 61 3.58 13.38 10.97
CA TRP A 61 3.51 14.13 9.71
C TRP A 61 2.51 15.28 9.84
N PRO A 62 2.78 16.49 9.30
CA PRO A 62 1.95 17.68 9.53
C PRO A 62 0.48 17.52 9.14
N ARG A 63 0.17 16.61 8.22
CA ARG A 63 -1.19 16.29 7.82
C ARG A 63 -1.33 14.78 7.71
N ILE A 64 -2.17 14.20 8.55
CA ILE A 64 -2.53 12.78 8.51
C ILE A 64 -3.91 12.60 7.88
N GLY A 65 -4.26 11.38 7.48
CA GLY A 65 -5.56 11.03 6.88
C GLY A 65 -5.45 9.88 5.87
N GLY A 66 -6.49 9.72 5.06
CA GLY A 66 -6.62 8.63 4.11
C GLY A 66 -5.75 8.75 2.86
N ALA A 67 -6.10 7.95 1.85
CA ALA A 67 -5.34 7.79 0.61
C ALA A 67 -5.02 9.11 -0.12
N GLY A 68 -5.93 10.08 -0.12
CA GLY A 68 -5.69 11.38 -0.76
C GLY A 68 -4.63 12.23 -0.05
N VAL A 69 -4.46 12.10 1.27
CA VAL A 69 -3.36 12.74 2.01
C VAL A 69 -2.05 12.05 1.68
N ALA A 70 -2.03 10.71 1.70
CA ALA A 70 -0.87 9.92 1.34
C ALA A 70 -0.39 10.22 -0.09
N ALA A 71 -1.29 10.26 -1.07
CA ALA A 71 -0.97 10.57 -2.47
C ALA A 71 -0.25 11.92 -2.63
N ARG A 72 -0.74 12.97 -1.95
CA ARG A 72 -0.10 14.30 -2.00
C ARG A 72 1.29 14.31 -1.37
N ALA A 73 1.45 13.63 -0.23
CA ALA A 73 2.74 13.56 0.46
C ALA A 73 3.78 12.76 -0.35
N VAL A 74 3.36 11.67 -1.00
CA VAL A 74 4.22 10.89 -1.90
C VAL A 74 4.63 11.73 -3.10
N ALA A 75 3.69 12.37 -3.80
CA ALA A 75 3.98 13.22 -4.96
C ALA A 75 5.01 14.31 -4.63
N ALA A 76 4.80 15.04 -3.52
CA ALA A 76 5.75 16.05 -3.05
C ALA A 76 7.13 15.46 -2.69
N SER A 77 7.16 14.23 -2.16
CA SER A 77 8.42 13.55 -1.85
C SER A 77 9.17 13.13 -3.11
N LEU A 78 8.47 12.63 -4.14
CA LEU A 78 9.09 12.27 -5.42
C LEU A 78 9.65 13.50 -6.14
N GLU A 79 8.92 14.61 -6.12
CA GLU A 79 9.38 15.90 -6.65
C GLU A 79 10.66 16.38 -5.92
N ALA A 80 10.66 16.35 -4.59
CA ALA A 80 11.81 16.76 -3.77
C ALA A 80 13.04 15.83 -3.91
N LEU A 81 12.81 14.56 -4.28
CA LEU A 81 13.86 13.58 -4.59
C LEU A 81 14.29 13.61 -6.06
N GLU A 82 13.73 14.52 -6.86
CA GLU A 82 13.98 14.66 -8.30
C GLU A 82 13.73 13.35 -9.08
N LEU A 83 12.71 12.57 -8.64
CA LEU A 83 12.32 11.33 -9.29
C LEU A 83 11.28 11.62 -10.38
N GLU A 84 11.75 11.86 -11.60
CA GLU A 84 10.89 12.24 -12.72
C GLU A 84 9.93 11.12 -13.16
N ARG A 85 10.35 9.85 -13.04
CA ARG A 85 9.55 8.71 -13.48
C ARG A 85 9.80 7.47 -12.62
N VAL A 86 8.71 6.85 -12.11
CA VAL A 86 8.80 5.72 -11.19
C VAL A 86 7.86 4.57 -11.56
N HIS A 87 8.20 3.34 -11.18
CA HIS A 87 7.25 2.23 -11.10
C HIS A 87 6.56 2.26 -9.74
N LEU A 88 5.33 2.76 -9.70
CA LEU A 88 4.60 2.94 -8.44
C LEU A 88 3.85 1.66 -8.05
N VAL A 89 4.11 1.18 -6.84
CA VAL A 89 3.50 -0.03 -6.27
C VAL A 89 2.78 0.34 -4.98
N GLY A 90 1.50 0.07 -4.89
CA GLY A 90 0.72 0.39 -3.70
C GLY A 90 -0.10 -0.79 -3.18
N HIS A 91 -0.07 -1.01 -1.87
CA HIS A 91 -0.88 -2.01 -1.19
C HIS A 91 -2.06 -1.35 -0.46
N SER A 92 -3.28 -1.86 -0.63
CA SER A 92 -4.48 -1.45 0.14
C SER A 92 -4.70 0.08 0.10
N MET A 93 -4.61 0.80 1.23
CA MET A 93 -4.64 2.27 1.31
C MET A 93 -3.55 2.91 0.45
N GLY A 94 -2.32 2.36 0.46
CA GLY A 94 -1.23 2.78 -0.42
C GLY A 94 -1.55 2.53 -1.89
N GLY A 95 -2.32 1.49 -2.20
CA GLY A 95 -2.84 1.23 -3.55
C GLY A 95 -3.83 2.30 -4.01
N ALA A 96 -4.77 2.69 -3.13
CA ALA A 96 -5.66 3.81 -3.41
C ALA A 96 -4.88 5.13 -3.58
N ALA A 97 -3.86 5.37 -2.75
CA ALA A 97 -2.99 6.55 -2.89
C ALA A 97 -2.23 6.56 -4.22
N ALA A 98 -1.68 5.41 -4.63
CA ALA A 98 -0.99 5.25 -5.91
C ALA A 98 -1.93 5.51 -7.10
N ALA A 99 -3.16 5.00 -7.04
CA ALA A 99 -4.17 5.25 -8.08
C ALA A 99 -4.60 6.72 -8.15
N ILE A 100 -4.77 7.40 -7.00
CA ILE A 100 -5.04 8.84 -6.94
C ILE A 100 -3.88 9.64 -7.53
N MET A 101 -2.64 9.23 -7.27
CA MET A 101 -1.47 9.88 -7.84
C MET A 101 -1.41 9.69 -9.36
N ALA A 102 -1.71 8.48 -9.86
CA ALA A 102 -1.77 8.21 -11.30
C ALA A 102 -2.79 9.11 -12.02
N LEU A 103 -3.95 9.37 -11.41
CA LEU A 103 -4.97 10.28 -11.97
C LEU A 103 -4.50 11.74 -12.06
N LYS A 104 -3.58 12.15 -11.18
CA LYS A 104 -3.15 13.55 -11.08
C LYS A 104 -1.85 13.85 -11.82
N GLN A 105 -0.97 12.89 -11.89
CA GLN A 105 0.40 13.02 -12.42
C GLN A 105 0.81 11.74 -13.17
N PRO A 106 0.05 11.31 -14.19
CA PRO A 106 0.33 10.05 -14.91
C PRO A 106 1.70 10.06 -15.59
N GLU A 107 2.19 11.22 -16.00
CA GLU A 107 3.50 11.41 -16.63
C GLU A 107 4.67 11.02 -15.71
N GLN A 108 4.49 11.12 -14.40
CA GLN A 108 5.50 10.74 -13.40
C GLN A 108 5.60 9.21 -13.22
N LEU A 109 4.71 8.45 -13.86
CA LEU A 109 4.66 7.00 -13.69
C LEU A 109 5.13 6.26 -14.94
N ALA A 110 6.05 5.31 -14.76
CA ALA A 110 6.42 4.34 -15.77
C ALA A 110 5.40 3.18 -15.80
N SER A 111 4.86 2.80 -14.65
CA SER A 111 3.80 1.81 -14.48
C SER A 111 3.14 1.92 -13.12
N LEU A 112 1.97 1.31 -12.99
CA LEU A 112 1.21 1.24 -11.76
C LEU A 112 0.93 -0.24 -11.41
N THR A 113 1.32 -0.68 -10.21
CA THR A 113 0.95 -2.00 -9.68
C THR A 113 0.18 -1.84 -8.38
N LEU A 114 -0.99 -2.42 -8.31
CA LEU A 114 -1.91 -2.30 -7.19
C LEU A 114 -2.13 -3.67 -6.55
N LEU A 115 -1.76 -3.77 -5.28
CA LEU A 115 -1.86 -4.99 -4.48
C LEU A 115 -3.07 -4.88 -3.54
N ALA A 116 -4.15 -5.60 -3.83
CA ALA A 116 -5.41 -5.53 -3.10
C ALA A 116 -5.81 -4.08 -2.75
N PRO A 117 -5.95 -3.18 -3.75
CA PRO A 117 -6.09 -1.74 -3.53
C PRO A 117 -7.44 -1.38 -2.91
N GLY A 118 -7.47 -0.35 -2.07
CA GLY A 118 -8.70 0.33 -1.68
C GLY A 118 -9.34 1.09 -2.84
N GLY A 119 -10.66 1.29 -2.76
CA GLY A 119 -11.39 2.12 -3.72
C GLY A 119 -11.88 1.43 -5.00
N PHE A 120 -11.73 0.11 -5.13
CA PHE A 120 -12.18 -0.66 -6.30
C PHE A 120 -13.63 -1.14 -6.20
N GLY A 121 -14.25 -0.97 -5.07
CA GLY A 121 -15.67 -1.20 -4.80
C GLY A 121 -16.01 -0.61 -3.43
N PRO A 122 -17.30 -0.47 -3.10
CA PRO A 122 -17.71 0.15 -1.84
C PRO A 122 -17.55 -0.77 -0.61
N GLU A 123 -17.42 -2.08 -0.81
CA GLU A 123 -17.34 -3.05 0.27
C GLU A 123 -15.96 -3.00 0.93
N ILE A 124 -15.94 -3.00 2.26
CA ILE A 124 -14.74 -3.04 3.08
C ILE A 124 -15.07 -3.64 4.45
N ASN A 125 -14.19 -4.45 5.00
CA ASN A 125 -14.39 -4.97 6.36
C ASN A 125 -14.10 -3.88 7.40
N HIS A 126 -14.98 -2.89 7.44
CA HIS A 126 -14.88 -1.74 8.33
C HIS A 126 -14.80 -2.12 9.81
N LYS A 127 -15.47 -3.23 10.21
CA LYS A 127 -15.44 -3.71 11.60
C LYS A 127 -14.06 -4.22 11.97
N LEU A 128 -13.43 -4.99 11.09
CA LEU A 128 -12.06 -5.46 11.28
C LEU A 128 -11.09 -4.29 11.38
N LEU A 129 -11.17 -3.34 10.46
CA LEU A 129 -10.24 -2.21 10.42
C LEU A 129 -10.35 -1.31 11.65
N ARG A 130 -11.56 -1.01 12.13
CA ARG A 130 -11.77 -0.24 13.36
C ARG A 130 -11.23 -0.94 14.59
N ARG A 131 -11.50 -2.25 14.72
CA ARG A 131 -10.94 -3.06 15.82
C ARG A 131 -9.42 -3.12 15.74
N TYR A 132 -8.88 -3.30 14.55
CA TYR A 132 -7.44 -3.32 14.32
C TYR A 132 -6.80 -1.96 14.65
N ALA A 133 -7.41 -0.84 14.30
CA ALA A 133 -6.93 0.49 14.67
C ALA A 133 -6.83 0.68 16.19
N ALA A 134 -7.81 0.18 16.95
CA ALA A 134 -7.92 0.38 18.39
C ALA A 134 -7.12 -0.65 19.22
N ALA A 135 -6.67 -1.77 18.63
CA ALA A 135 -5.95 -2.83 19.34
C ALA A 135 -4.55 -2.35 19.78
N ARG A 136 -4.18 -2.56 21.03
CA ARG A 136 -2.96 -1.99 21.63
C ARG A 136 -1.88 -3.02 21.98
N ASP A 137 -2.23 -4.28 22.14
CA ASP A 137 -1.33 -5.34 22.57
C ASP A 137 -1.39 -6.58 21.67
N ALA A 138 -0.48 -7.51 21.88
CA ALA A 138 -0.35 -8.70 21.07
C ALA A 138 -1.60 -9.60 21.12
N GLU A 139 -2.26 -9.72 22.27
CA GLU A 139 -3.43 -10.57 22.48
C GLU A 139 -4.62 -10.06 21.66
N ALA A 140 -4.85 -8.74 21.66
CA ALA A 140 -5.89 -8.11 20.86
C ALA A 140 -5.55 -8.10 19.36
N LEU A 141 -4.27 -7.97 19.00
CA LEU A 141 -3.82 -7.87 17.60
C LEU A 141 -3.83 -9.21 16.87
N GLU A 142 -3.41 -10.30 17.51
CA GLU A 142 -3.22 -11.61 16.87
C GLU A 142 -4.46 -12.06 16.07
N PRO A 143 -5.66 -12.18 16.68
CA PRO A 143 -6.84 -12.65 15.95
C PRO A 143 -7.36 -11.68 14.88
N LEU A 144 -6.94 -10.42 14.94
CA LEU A 144 -7.25 -9.42 13.92
C LEU A 144 -6.27 -9.50 12.75
N LEU A 145 -4.97 -9.63 13.05
CA LEU A 145 -3.93 -9.80 12.03
C LEU A 145 -4.14 -11.06 11.20
N GLU A 146 -4.52 -12.19 11.80
CA GLU A 146 -4.83 -13.42 11.09
C GLU A 146 -5.89 -13.22 9.99
N GLN A 147 -6.78 -12.25 10.14
CA GLN A 147 -7.81 -11.97 9.16
C GLN A 147 -7.30 -11.22 7.92
N PHE A 148 -6.09 -10.69 7.96
CA PHE A 148 -5.44 -10.09 6.78
C PHE A 148 -4.78 -11.12 5.87
N PHE A 149 -4.56 -12.35 6.35
CA PHE A 149 -3.84 -13.40 5.62
C PHE A 149 -4.78 -14.50 5.14
N GLY A 150 -4.36 -15.27 4.15
CA GLY A 150 -5.06 -16.46 3.69
C GLY A 150 -5.17 -17.54 4.77
N PHE A 151 -6.14 -18.45 4.64
CA PHE A 151 -6.48 -19.42 5.68
C PHE A 151 -5.34 -20.39 6.04
N SER A 152 -4.41 -20.64 5.10
CA SER A 152 -3.27 -21.55 5.30
C SER A 152 -1.99 -20.82 5.70
N PHE A 153 -2.02 -19.50 5.79
CA PHE A 153 -0.83 -18.71 6.13
C PHE A 153 -0.57 -18.75 7.64
N SER A 154 0.61 -19.23 8.03
CA SER A 154 1.04 -19.18 9.42
C SER A 154 1.62 -17.81 9.76
N LEU A 155 0.88 -17.00 10.47
CA LEU A 155 1.32 -15.65 10.88
C LEU A 155 2.54 -15.76 11.82
N PRO A 156 3.72 -15.23 11.44
CA PRO A 156 4.90 -15.32 12.29
C PRO A 156 4.70 -14.51 13.59
N ARG A 157 5.06 -15.09 14.73
CA ARG A 157 5.02 -14.40 16.04
C ARG A 157 5.80 -13.10 16.06
N LEU A 158 6.84 -13.01 15.24
CA LEU A 158 7.62 -11.78 15.06
C LEU A 158 6.75 -10.62 14.55
N VAL A 159 5.85 -10.87 13.60
CA VAL A 159 4.94 -9.84 13.05
C VAL A 159 3.99 -9.33 14.13
N ILE A 160 3.41 -10.25 14.93
CA ILE A 160 2.52 -9.88 16.04
C ILE A 160 3.27 -9.00 17.04
N ARG A 161 4.47 -9.44 17.47
CA ARG A 161 5.30 -8.71 18.42
C ARG A 161 5.68 -7.32 17.89
N GLN A 162 6.17 -7.23 16.65
CA GLN A 162 6.55 -5.94 16.05
C GLN A 162 5.35 -4.99 15.91
N SER A 163 4.17 -5.53 15.59
CA SER A 163 2.93 -4.76 15.56
C SER A 163 2.55 -4.23 16.94
N ALA A 164 2.66 -5.04 17.98
CA ALA A 164 2.40 -4.63 19.36
C ALA A 164 3.42 -3.58 19.85
N GLU A 165 4.70 -3.78 19.57
CA GLU A 165 5.77 -2.82 19.89
C GLU A 165 5.53 -1.46 19.20
N ALA A 166 5.11 -1.45 17.94
CA ALA A 166 4.75 -0.22 17.24
C ALA A 166 3.57 0.50 17.91
N ARG A 167 2.56 -0.27 18.37
CA ARG A 167 1.37 0.25 19.08
C ARG A 167 1.66 0.82 20.46
N ALA A 168 2.75 0.38 21.10
CA ALA A 168 3.19 0.89 22.40
C ALA A 168 3.71 2.34 22.31
N ARG A 169 4.04 2.83 21.12
CA ARG A 169 4.45 4.24 20.94
C ARG A 169 3.25 5.17 21.15
N PRO A 170 3.39 6.25 21.96
CA PRO A 170 2.34 7.23 22.16
C PRO A 170 1.80 7.81 20.83
N GLY A 171 0.49 7.97 20.74
CA GLY A 171 -0.18 8.55 19.58
C GLY A 171 -0.48 7.58 18.43
N VAL A 172 0.15 6.40 18.35
CA VAL A 172 -0.02 5.47 17.21
C VAL A 172 -1.47 5.00 17.07
N CYS A 173 -2.08 4.50 18.16
CA CYS A 173 -3.45 4.00 18.08
C CYS A 173 -4.45 5.11 17.79
N GLU A 174 -4.27 6.27 18.41
CA GLU A 174 -5.09 7.45 18.20
C GLU A 174 -5.05 7.91 16.73
N THR A 175 -3.85 7.98 16.16
CA THR A 175 -3.62 8.31 14.76
C THR A 175 -4.26 7.27 13.82
N LEU A 176 -4.13 5.98 14.13
CA LEU A 176 -4.75 4.94 13.31
C LEU A 176 -6.28 4.99 13.38
N VAL A 177 -6.86 5.32 14.52
CA VAL A 177 -8.32 5.52 14.65
C VAL A 177 -8.76 6.71 13.79
N GLU A 178 -8.04 7.83 13.79
CA GLU A 178 -8.34 8.97 12.94
C GLU A 178 -8.23 8.60 11.45
N ILE A 179 -7.17 7.91 11.05
CA ILE A 179 -6.97 7.51 9.66
C ILE A 179 -8.08 6.55 9.20
N VAL A 180 -8.43 5.53 9.98
CA VAL A 180 -9.47 4.56 9.57
C VAL A 180 -10.81 5.23 9.37
N GLU A 181 -11.19 6.19 10.21
CA GLU A 181 -12.43 6.94 10.02
C GLU A 181 -12.40 7.82 8.75
N SER A 182 -11.22 8.30 8.35
CA SER A 182 -11.07 9.05 7.09
C SER A 182 -11.09 8.16 5.83
N LEU A 183 -10.89 6.85 5.96
CA LEU A 183 -10.99 5.88 4.86
C LEU A 183 -12.42 5.41 4.63
N LEU A 184 -13.29 5.56 5.63
CA LEU A 184 -14.63 4.99 5.66
C LEU A 184 -15.70 6.07 5.45
N ASP A 185 -16.77 5.67 4.77
CA ASP A 185 -18.05 6.35 4.72
C ASP A 185 -19.11 5.41 5.33
N GLY A 186 -19.29 5.53 6.63
CA GLY A 186 -20.09 4.58 7.40
C GLY A 186 -19.54 3.16 7.34
N PRO A 187 -20.28 2.18 6.77
CA PRO A 187 -19.82 0.80 6.60
C PRO A 187 -19.07 0.56 5.29
N ARG A 188 -18.85 1.57 4.47
CA ARG A 188 -18.29 1.49 3.12
C ARG A 188 -17.01 2.30 3.00
N GLN A 189 -16.31 2.14 1.88
CA GLN A 189 -15.23 3.03 1.44
C GLN A 189 -15.68 3.84 0.21
N GLN A 190 -14.98 4.96 -0.03
CA GLN A 190 -15.13 5.71 -1.27
C GLN A 190 -14.52 4.91 -2.44
N THR A 191 -15.10 5.03 -3.64
CA THR A 191 -14.63 4.37 -4.84
C THR A 191 -13.85 5.32 -5.74
N LEU A 192 -12.90 4.75 -6.49
CA LEU A 192 -12.10 5.44 -7.48
C LEU A 192 -12.74 5.38 -8.88
N PRO A 193 -12.50 6.34 -9.75
CA PRO A 193 -12.98 6.33 -11.13
C PRO A 193 -12.12 5.39 -11.99
N LEU A 194 -12.43 4.10 -11.99
CA LEU A 194 -11.60 3.04 -12.61
C LEU A 194 -11.46 3.21 -14.12
N GLU A 195 -12.50 3.70 -14.80
CA GLU A 195 -12.46 3.99 -16.24
C GLU A 195 -11.49 5.13 -16.57
N GLU A 196 -11.40 6.15 -15.71
CA GLU A 196 -10.44 7.23 -15.88
C GLU A 196 -9.00 6.71 -15.71
N ILE A 197 -8.78 5.83 -14.71
CA ILE A 197 -7.46 5.19 -14.52
C ILE A 197 -7.09 4.34 -15.73
N ALA A 198 -8.04 3.58 -16.28
CA ALA A 198 -7.82 2.75 -17.47
C ALA A 198 -7.50 3.58 -18.71
N ALA A 199 -8.06 4.79 -18.81
CA ALA A 199 -7.87 5.70 -19.94
C ALA A 199 -6.51 6.43 -19.94
N LEU A 200 -5.70 6.32 -18.86
CA LEU A 200 -4.40 7.01 -18.75
C LEU A 200 -3.35 6.51 -19.75
N GLY A 201 -3.55 5.37 -20.41
CA GLY A 201 -2.54 4.75 -21.27
C GLY A 201 -1.32 4.20 -20.52
N LEU A 202 -1.41 4.13 -19.19
CA LEU A 202 -0.38 3.64 -18.30
C LEU A 202 -0.51 2.11 -18.16
N PRO A 203 0.59 1.33 -18.17
CA PRO A 203 0.53 -0.08 -17.82
C PRO A 203 0.07 -0.28 -16.37
N VAL A 204 -1.13 -0.85 -16.17
CA VAL A 204 -1.70 -1.10 -14.85
C VAL A 204 -1.81 -2.60 -14.60
N ARG A 205 -1.23 -3.07 -13.49
CA ARG A 205 -1.41 -4.44 -12.98
C ARG A 205 -2.12 -4.42 -11.64
N LEU A 206 -3.08 -5.33 -11.51
CA LEU A 206 -3.81 -5.60 -10.27
C LEU A 206 -3.43 -6.98 -9.77
N VAL A 207 -3.10 -7.08 -8.50
CA VAL A 207 -2.85 -8.36 -7.84
C VAL A 207 -3.79 -8.48 -6.65
N TRP A 208 -4.53 -9.58 -6.57
CA TRP A 208 -5.51 -9.80 -5.51
C TRP A 208 -5.48 -11.23 -5.00
N GLY A 209 -5.54 -11.40 -3.68
CA GLY A 209 -5.72 -12.69 -3.04
C GLY A 209 -7.18 -13.12 -3.06
N ARG A 210 -7.46 -14.38 -3.44
CA ARG A 210 -8.84 -14.90 -3.46
C ARG A 210 -9.45 -15.07 -2.08
N GLN A 211 -8.61 -15.09 -1.03
CA GLN A 211 -9.04 -15.22 0.36
C GLN A 211 -8.99 -13.89 1.12
N ASP A 212 -8.99 -12.77 0.40
CA ASP A 212 -9.00 -11.43 1.01
C ASP A 212 -10.29 -11.20 1.81
N ARG A 213 -10.13 -11.03 3.13
CA ARG A 213 -11.23 -10.78 4.08
C ARG A 213 -11.36 -9.31 4.48
N VAL A 214 -10.54 -8.44 3.91
CA VAL A 214 -10.55 -6.98 4.13
C VAL A 214 -11.27 -6.30 2.97
N LEU A 215 -10.82 -6.57 1.74
CA LEU A 215 -11.40 -6.07 0.49
C LEU A 215 -11.77 -7.29 -0.37
N PRO A 216 -13.06 -7.57 -0.57
CA PRO A 216 -13.47 -8.80 -1.20
C PRO A 216 -13.03 -8.87 -2.67
N VAL A 217 -12.55 -10.05 -3.10
CA VAL A 217 -12.09 -10.31 -4.47
C VAL A 217 -13.17 -10.06 -5.53
N SER A 218 -14.45 -10.01 -5.15
CA SER A 218 -15.56 -9.63 -6.03
C SER A 218 -15.38 -8.23 -6.65
N GLN A 219 -14.57 -7.35 -6.03
CA GLN A 219 -14.22 -6.04 -6.58
C GLN A 219 -13.36 -6.12 -7.85
N THR A 220 -12.84 -7.30 -8.19
CA THR A 220 -12.16 -7.54 -9.47
C THR A 220 -13.09 -7.90 -10.61
N GLN A 221 -14.40 -7.99 -10.35
CA GLN A 221 -15.39 -8.25 -11.40
C GLN A 221 -15.75 -6.97 -12.14
N GLY A 222 -15.86 -7.07 -13.48
CA GLY A 222 -16.24 -5.93 -14.31
C GLY A 222 -15.16 -4.82 -14.38
N LEU A 223 -13.91 -5.13 -14.10
CA LEU A 223 -12.80 -4.18 -14.26
C LEU A 223 -12.60 -3.78 -15.73
N PRO A 224 -12.15 -2.54 -15.99
CA PRO A 224 -11.75 -2.13 -17.34
C PRO A 224 -10.73 -3.10 -17.96
N GLY A 225 -10.91 -3.43 -19.24
CA GLY A 225 -10.09 -4.41 -19.94
C GLY A 225 -8.60 -4.02 -20.11
N ALA A 226 -8.25 -2.77 -19.84
CA ALA A 226 -6.87 -2.29 -19.82
C ALA A 226 -6.05 -2.76 -18.60
N PHE A 227 -6.71 -3.28 -17.57
CA PHE A 227 -6.04 -3.75 -16.36
C PHE A 227 -5.60 -5.22 -16.52
N ALA A 228 -4.32 -5.49 -16.29
CA ALA A 228 -3.80 -6.85 -16.19
C ALA A 228 -4.05 -7.40 -14.77
N LEU A 229 -5.00 -8.34 -14.63
CA LEU A 229 -5.40 -8.89 -13.36
C LEU A 229 -4.67 -10.21 -13.04
N HIS A 230 -4.10 -10.29 -11.84
CA HIS A 230 -3.49 -11.48 -11.25
C HIS A 230 -4.26 -11.89 -9.99
N LEU A 231 -4.93 -13.02 -10.02
CA LEU A 231 -5.61 -13.61 -8.86
C LEU A 231 -4.76 -14.71 -8.25
N LEU A 232 -4.46 -14.61 -6.95
CA LEU A 232 -3.61 -15.54 -6.24
C LEU A 232 -4.43 -16.47 -5.35
N GLU A 233 -4.35 -17.77 -5.63
CA GLU A 233 -5.00 -18.80 -4.81
C GLU A 233 -4.34 -18.93 -3.45
N GLY A 234 -5.13 -19.12 -2.39
CA GLY A 234 -4.63 -19.33 -1.02
C GLY A 234 -4.10 -18.06 -0.34
N VAL A 235 -4.10 -16.91 -1.03
CA VAL A 235 -3.58 -15.62 -0.56
C VAL A 235 -4.72 -14.75 -0.05
N GLY A 236 -4.50 -14.04 1.06
CA GLY A 236 -5.41 -13.08 1.65
C GLY A 236 -5.15 -11.65 1.17
N HIS A 237 -5.22 -10.70 2.13
CA HIS A 237 -5.05 -9.27 1.86
C HIS A 237 -3.61 -8.81 1.72
N MET A 238 -2.63 -9.66 2.07
CA MET A 238 -1.20 -9.29 2.17
C MET A 238 -0.34 -9.99 1.10
N PRO A 239 -0.63 -9.85 -0.22
CA PRO A 239 0.03 -10.64 -1.27
C PRO A 239 1.55 -10.46 -1.28
N HIS A 240 2.08 -9.30 -0.91
CA HIS A 240 3.52 -9.03 -0.82
C HIS A 240 4.21 -9.78 0.33
N LEU A 241 3.47 -10.18 1.37
CA LEU A 241 3.97 -10.99 2.49
C LEU A 241 3.73 -12.49 2.26
N GLU A 242 2.60 -12.83 1.64
CA GLU A 242 2.15 -14.21 1.46
C GLU A 242 2.79 -14.89 0.25
N ALA A 243 3.02 -14.13 -0.83
CA ALA A 243 3.56 -14.61 -2.09
C ALA A 243 4.65 -13.68 -2.67
N PRO A 244 5.69 -13.28 -1.88
CA PRO A 244 6.67 -12.26 -2.28
C PRO A 244 7.36 -12.57 -3.60
N GLY A 245 7.72 -13.83 -3.86
CA GLY A 245 8.35 -14.23 -5.11
C GLY A 245 7.46 -14.06 -6.34
N ALA A 246 6.15 -14.30 -6.21
CA ALA A 246 5.19 -14.05 -7.30
C ALA A 246 5.07 -12.55 -7.57
N ILE A 247 4.98 -11.73 -6.50
CA ILE A 247 4.91 -10.26 -6.63
C ILE A 247 6.20 -9.72 -7.26
N ALA A 248 7.38 -10.14 -6.80
CA ALA A 248 8.65 -9.71 -7.38
C ALA A 248 8.75 -10.02 -8.88
N ARG A 249 8.30 -11.21 -9.30
CA ARG A 249 8.25 -11.59 -10.72
C ARG A 249 7.33 -10.67 -11.52
N ILE A 250 6.09 -10.45 -11.03
CA ILE A 250 5.10 -9.57 -11.69
C ILE A 250 5.67 -8.16 -11.87
N LEU A 251 6.35 -7.63 -10.85
CA LEU A 251 6.95 -6.30 -10.89
C LEU A 251 8.11 -6.21 -11.88
N ARG A 252 9.02 -7.20 -11.89
CA ARG A 252 10.12 -7.25 -12.86
C ARG A 252 9.60 -7.35 -14.30
N GLU A 253 8.65 -8.22 -14.57
CA GLU A 253 8.04 -8.34 -15.90
C GLU A 253 7.39 -7.02 -16.35
N GLN A 254 6.75 -6.28 -15.45
CA GLN A 254 6.15 -4.98 -15.78
C GLN A 254 7.18 -3.89 -16.04
N ALA A 255 8.31 -3.94 -15.33
CA ALA A 255 9.39 -2.97 -15.49
C ALA A 255 10.34 -3.31 -16.66
N GLY A 256 10.15 -4.43 -17.35
CA GLY A 256 11.02 -4.90 -18.43
C GLY A 256 12.38 -5.35 -17.90
N ALA A 257 12.44 -5.88 -16.69
CA ALA A 257 13.66 -6.31 -16.00
C ALA A 257 13.71 -7.84 -15.80
#